data_bd31a56e7ca34e44e180c4c3fd4e838b
#
_entry.id   bd31a56e7ca34e44e180c4c3fd4e838b
#
_cell.length_a   1.000
_cell.length_b   1.000
_cell.length_c   1.000
_cell.angle_alpha   90.00
_cell.angle_beta   90.00
_cell.angle_gamma   90.00
#
_symmetry.space_group_name_H-M   'P 1'
#
loop_
_entity.id
_entity.type
_entity.pdbx_description
1 polymer ?
#
loop_
_entity_poly.entity_id
_entity_poly.type
_entity_poly.pdbx_seq_one_letter_code
_entity_poly.pdbx_strand_id
1 'polypeptide(L)'
;MPSTLPGTTETSCNFASVYLMEDLVGVSGHSAVDPEQRANRMESYFTDDSNISNWSVWTALDTYLIIKEEWGWGPITEALSVYYNLSPANVPSTDEEEFNTWVLHISNATGHNLAPYHNAWGFPLTEQTYEALTNLPVWVNDPLRGDYYRYDAIIKNLESNNVTTSTTDISWETSRRCVDVWSTC
;
A
#
# COMPACT_ATOMS: atom_id res chain seq x y z
N MET A 1 -7.11 8.63 -20.28
CA MET A 1 -5.93 7.91 -19.83
C MET A 1 -6.43 6.59 -19.27
N PRO A 2 -5.82 5.45 -19.58
CA PRO A 2 -6.12 4.25 -18.81
C PRO A 2 -5.84 4.56 -17.33
N SER A 3 -6.63 4.00 -16.44
CA SER A 3 -6.38 4.09 -15.02
C SER A 3 -5.01 3.45 -14.75
N THR A 4 -4.06 4.20 -14.25
CA THR A 4 -2.71 3.69 -13.94
C THR A 4 -2.61 3.20 -12.50
N LEU A 5 -3.55 3.60 -11.67
CA LEU A 5 -3.67 3.17 -10.29
C LEU A 5 -4.87 2.24 -10.15
N PRO A 6 -4.72 1.11 -9.44
CA PRO A 6 -5.87 0.32 -9.04
C PRO A 6 -6.92 1.19 -8.33
N GLY A 7 -8.18 0.97 -8.66
CA GLY A 7 -9.30 1.75 -8.17
C GLY A 7 -9.98 2.57 -9.27
N THR A 8 -10.61 3.65 -8.88
CA THR A 8 -11.37 4.48 -9.83
C THR A 8 -10.58 5.73 -10.23
N THR A 9 -10.99 6.33 -11.35
CA THR A 9 -10.49 7.66 -11.76
C THR A 9 -10.63 8.69 -10.63
N GLU A 10 -11.68 8.57 -9.82
CA GLU A 10 -11.92 9.48 -8.69
C GLU A 10 -10.87 9.29 -7.58
N THR A 11 -10.45 8.04 -7.30
CA THR A 11 -9.32 7.78 -6.38
C THR A 11 -8.07 8.49 -6.84
N SER A 12 -7.73 8.35 -8.13
CA SER A 12 -6.55 9.00 -8.73
C SER A 12 -6.64 10.54 -8.67
N CYS A 13 -7.82 11.11 -8.91
CA CYS A 13 -8.04 12.56 -8.82
C CYS A 13 -7.88 13.06 -7.38
N ASN A 14 -8.43 12.35 -6.39
CA ASN A 14 -8.29 12.72 -4.99
C ASN A 14 -6.83 12.61 -4.52
N PHE A 15 -6.13 11.54 -4.93
CA PHE A 15 -4.72 11.38 -4.61
C PHE A 15 -3.86 12.51 -5.21
N ALA A 16 -4.10 12.86 -6.47
CA ALA A 16 -3.45 14.01 -7.11
C ALA A 16 -3.79 15.34 -6.40
N SER A 17 -5.02 15.49 -5.90
CA SER A 17 -5.42 16.69 -5.15
C SER A 17 -4.66 16.82 -3.83
N VAL A 18 -4.46 15.71 -3.10
CA VAL A 18 -3.64 15.69 -1.89
C VAL A 18 -2.21 16.10 -2.23
N TYR A 19 -1.61 15.51 -3.28
CA TYR A 19 -0.27 15.88 -3.74
C TYR A 19 -0.14 17.37 -4.07
N LEU A 20 -1.06 17.91 -4.86
CA LEU A 20 -1.04 19.32 -5.25
C LEU A 20 -1.15 20.25 -4.03
N MET A 21 -2.03 19.93 -3.10
CA MET A 21 -2.21 20.75 -1.90
C MET A 21 -0.98 20.71 -0.99
N GLU A 22 -0.47 19.52 -0.70
CA GLU A 22 0.64 19.36 0.25
C GLU A 22 1.99 19.80 -0.35
N ASP A 23 2.33 19.27 -1.52
CA ASP A 23 3.68 19.39 -2.09
C ASP A 23 3.87 20.68 -2.91
N LEU A 24 2.85 21.11 -3.66
CA LEU A 24 2.97 22.30 -4.52
C LEU A 24 2.45 23.57 -3.87
N VAL A 25 1.36 23.50 -3.10
CA VAL A 25 0.74 24.67 -2.48
C VAL A 25 1.20 24.86 -1.03
N GLY A 26 1.67 23.80 -0.37
CA GLY A 26 2.10 23.82 1.02
C GLY A 26 0.92 23.94 2.02
N VAL A 27 -0.25 23.47 1.63
CA VAL A 27 -1.46 23.48 2.46
C VAL A 27 -1.75 22.07 2.94
N SER A 28 -1.72 21.86 4.26
CA SER A 28 -2.19 20.65 4.91
C SER A 28 -3.70 20.72 5.18
N GLY A 29 -4.35 19.57 5.32
CA GLY A 29 -5.76 19.49 5.78
C GLY A 29 -6.77 19.26 4.66
N HIS A 30 -6.40 18.57 3.59
CA HIS A 30 -7.38 18.00 2.68
C HIS A 30 -8.31 17.05 3.46
N SER A 31 -9.63 17.16 3.26
CA SER A 31 -10.62 16.38 4.03
C SER A 31 -10.43 14.85 3.90
N ALA A 32 -9.83 14.39 2.81
CA ALA A 32 -9.52 12.98 2.58
C ALA A 32 -8.46 12.42 3.56
N VAL A 33 -7.62 13.29 4.15
CA VAL A 33 -6.57 12.89 5.09
C VAL A 33 -6.97 13.11 6.56
N ASP A 34 -8.25 13.38 6.84
CA ASP A 34 -8.76 13.48 8.20
C ASP A 34 -8.54 12.18 8.98
N PRO A 35 -7.79 12.19 10.09
CA PRO A 35 -7.36 10.96 10.76
C PRO A 35 -8.51 10.13 11.31
N GLU A 36 -9.54 10.76 11.87
CA GLU A 36 -10.69 10.06 12.47
C GLU A 36 -11.52 9.36 11.38
N GLN A 37 -11.78 10.05 10.29
CA GLN A 37 -12.52 9.46 9.17
C GLN A 37 -11.74 8.30 8.54
N ARG A 38 -10.42 8.42 8.40
CA ARG A 38 -9.56 7.36 7.88
C ARG A 38 -9.58 6.14 8.80
N ALA A 39 -9.38 6.32 10.10
CA ALA A 39 -9.41 5.24 11.07
C ALA A 39 -10.75 4.48 11.01
N ASN A 40 -11.86 5.19 11.00
CA ASN A 40 -13.20 4.59 10.93
C ASN A 40 -13.43 3.79 9.63
N ARG A 41 -12.96 4.31 8.48
CA ARG A 41 -13.06 3.61 7.19
C ARG A 41 -12.23 2.33 7.17
N MET A 42 -10.99 2.42 7.65
CA MET A 42 -10.08 1.28 7.71
C MET A 42 -10.61 0.20 8.64
N GLU A 43 -11.05 0.56 9.85
CA GLU A 43 -11.66 -0.39 10.78
C GLU A 43 -12.87 -1.11 10.15
N SER A 44 -13.76 -0.35 9.52
CA SER A 44 -14.93 -0.92 8.84
C SER A 44 -14.52 -1.88 7.72
N TYR A 45 -13.54 -1.51 6.89
CA TYR A 45 -13.09 -2.31 5.76
C TYR A 45 -12.43 -3.62 6.21
N PHE A 46 -11.55 -3.56 7.20
CA PHE A 46 -10.83 -4.73 7.69
C PHE A 46 -11.72 -5.66 8.53
N THR A 47 -12.74 -5.11 9.19
CA THR A 47 -13.75 -5.92 9.90
C THR A 47 -14.60 -6.74 8.92
N ASP A 48 -14.79 -6.25 7.69
CA ASP A 48 -15.51 -6.95 6.59
C ASP A 48 -14.56 -7.82 5.73
N ASP A 49 -13.55 -8.41 6.35
CA ASP A 49 -12.60 -9.37 5.75
C ASP A 49 -11.80 -8.83 4.56
N SER A 50 -11.56 -7.52 4.51
CA SER A 50 -10.78 -6.85 3.43
C SER A 50 -11.26 -7.26 2.02
N ASN A 51 -12.56 -7.32 1.81
CA ASN A 51 -13.11 -7.72 0.54
C ASN A 51 -12.92 -6.63 -0.50
N ILE A 52 -12.11 -6.89 -1.52
CA ILE A 52 -11.81 -5.94 -2.59
C ILE A 52 -13.07 -5.45 -3.33
N SER A 53 -14.16 -6.21 -3.34
CA SER A 53 -15.43 -5.78 -3.92
C SER A 53 -16.07 -4.61 -3.15
N ASN A 54 -15.68 -4.41 -1.89
CA ASN A 54 -16.13 -3.31 -1.03
C ASN A 54 -15.10 -2.16 -0.98
N TRP A 55 -14.06 -2.22 -1.81
CA TRP A 55 -13.00 -1.23 -1.88
C TRP A 55 -13.52 0.08 -2.50
N SER A 56 -13.88 1.00 -1.63
CA SER A 56 -14.41 2.30 -2.04
C SER A 56 -13.30 3.23 -2.53
N VAL A 57 -13.67 4.33 -3.17
CA VAL A 57 -12.75 5.41 -3.55
C VAL A 57 -11.86 5.86 -2.39
N TRP A 58 -12.43 5.99 -1.21
CA TRP A 58 -11.73 6.45 -0.01
C TRP A 58 -10.84 5.38 0.60
N THR A 59 -11.29 4.13 0.60
CA THR A 59 -10.51 2.97 1.04
C THR A 59 -9.29 2.79 0.13
N ALA A 60 -9.49 2.91 -1.18
CA ALA A 60 -8.42 2.89 -2.15
C ALA A 60 -7.41 4.02 -1.92
N LEU A 61 -7.90 5.22 -1.62
CA LEU A 61 -7.04 6.35 -1.31
C LEU A 61 -6.20 6.11 -0.05
N ASP A 62 -6.79 5.53 1.00
CA ASP A 62 -6.07 5.21 2.24
C ASP A 62 -4.90 4.23 2.00
N THR A 63 -5.08 3.27 1.08
CA THR A 63 -4.00 2.35 0.67
C THR A 63 -2.77 3.10 0.14
N TYR A 64 -2.96 4.14 -0.63
CA TYR A 64 -1.86 4.95 -1.18
C TYR A 64 -1.29 5.95 -0.16
N LEU A 65 -2.16 6.54 0.66
CA LEU A 65 -1.76 7.52 1.66
C LEU A 65 -0.83 6.92 2.72
N ILE A 66 -1.04 5.69 3.15
CA ILE A 66 -0.17 5.00 4.10
C ILE A 66 1.25 4.85 3.53
N ILE A 67 1.37 4.48 2.25
CA ILE A 67 2.67 4.40 1.57
C ILE A 67 3.33 5.79 1.51
N LYS A 68 2.55 6.82 1.18
CA LYS A 68 3.02 8.21 1.16
C LYS A 68 3.49 8.68 2.53
N GLU A 69 2.81 8.30 3.59
CA GLU A 69 3.17 8.67 4.96
C GLU A 69 4.49 8.07 5.41
N GLU A 70 4.80 6.85 4.97
CA GLU A 70 6.07 6.19 5.29
C GLU A 70 7.24 6.73 4.46
N TRP A 71 7.08 6.89 3.15
CA TRP A 71 8.19 7.22 2.23
C TRP A 71 8.08 8.59 1.56
N GLY A 72 7.01 9.33 1.79
CA GLY A 72 6.75 10.58 1.07
C GLY A 72 6.32 10.35 -0.38
N TRP A 73 6.31 11.43 -1.15
CA TRP A 73 5.86 11.42 -2.55
C TRP A 73 6.87 10.83 -3.55
N GLY A 74 8.16 10.76 -3.18
CA GLY A 74 9.22 10.31 -4.07
C GLY A 74 8.96 8.95 -4.73
N PRO A 75 8.82 7.85 -3.98
CA PRO A 75 8.55 6.53 -4.54
C PRO A 75 7.25 6.45 -5.34
N ILE A 76 6.24 7.21 -4.94
CA ILE A 76 4.96 7.24 -5.66
C ILE A 76 5.13 7.88 -7.04
N THR A 77 5.80 9.02 -7.11
CA THR A 77 6.06 9.69 -8.38
C THR A 77 6.98 8.88 -9.28
N GLU A 78 7.95 8.17 -8.70
CA GLU A 78 8.81 7.23 -9.41
C GLU A 78 8.00 6.07 -10.00
N ALA A 79 7.17 5.40 -9.20
CA ALA A 79 6.31 4.32 -9.66
C ALA A 79 5.38 4.79 -10.79
N LEU A 80 4.75 5.95 -10.65
CA LEU A 80 3.88 6.52 -11.69
C LEU A 80 4.65 6.92 -12.96
N SER A 81 5.91 7.33 -12.85
CA SER A 81 6.74 7.68 -14.01
C SER A 81 7.01 6.48 -14.92
N VAL A 82 7.04 5.26 -14.36
CA VAL A 82 7.19 4.02 -15.13
C VAL A 82 6.01 3.85 -16.09
N TYR A 83 4.79 4.07 -15.62
CA TYR A 83 3.59 3.96 -16.48
C TYR A 83 3.62 4.91 -17.66
N TYR A 84 4.14 6.13 -17.47
CA TYR A 84 4.27 7.11 -18.55
C TYR A 84 5.18 6.61 -19.69
N ASN A 85 6.16 5.78 -19.37
CA ASN A 85 7.14 5.25 -20.30
C ASN A 85 6.81 3.85 -20.83
N LEU A 86 5.69 3.24 -20.40
CA LEU A 86 5.29 1.93 -20.90
C LEU A 86 4.93 2.00 -22.40
N SER A 87 5.35 0.97 -23.13
CA SER A 87 4.83 0.77 -24.48
C SER A 87 3.34 0.42 -24.43
N PRO A 88 2.54 0.73 -25.45
CA PRO A 88 1.11 0.42 -25.46
C PRO A 88 0.78 -1.07 -25.20
N ALA A 89 1.69 -1.97 -25.53
CA ALA A 89 1.52 -3.41 -25.31
C ALA A 89 1.73 -3.83 -23.84
N ASN A 90 2.36 -2.98 -23.03
CA ASN A 90 2.69 -3.26 -21.65
C ASN A 90 1.81 -2.46 -20.66
N VAL A 91 0.88 -1.66 -21.17
CA VAL A 91 -0.08 -0.96 -20.31
C VAL A 91 -1.08 -1.98 -19.78
N PRO A 92 -1.30 -2.05 -18.46
CA PRO A 92 -2.30 -2.94 -17.88
C PRO A 92 -3.68 -2.73 -18.52
N SER A 93 -4.37 -3.82 -18.84
CA SER A 93 -5.65 -3.82 -19.54
C SER A 93 -6.79 -4.49 -18.78
N THR A 94 -6.45 -5.14 -17.66
CA THR A 94 -7.39 -5.77 -16.74
C THR A 94 -7.10 -5.33 -15.32
N ASP A 95 -8.10 -5.41 -14.43
CA ASP A 95 -7.96 -5.09 -13.01
C ASP A 95 -6.83 -5.90 -12.37
N GLU A 96 -6.71 -7.19 -12.69
CA GLU A 96 -5.64 -8.05 -12.18
C GLU A 96 -4.26 -7.53 -12.60
N GLU A 97 -4.09 -7.16 -13.87
CA GLU A 97 -2.86 -6.57 -14.37
C GLU A 97 -2.57 -5.22 -13.70
N GLU A 98 -3.57 -4.37 -13.47
CA GLU A 98 -3.40 -3.10 -12.77
C GLU A 98 -2.91 -3.30 -11.34
N PHE A 99 -3.53 -4.20 -10.56
CA PHE A 99 -3.11 -4.50 -9.19
C PHE A 99 -1.66 -5.02 -9.13
N ASN A 100 -1.34 -5.99 -9.95
CA ASN A 100 -0.01 -6.61 -9.95
C ASN A 100 1.08 -5.66 -10.44
N THR A 101 0.82 -4.89 -11.50
CA THR A 101 1.76 -3.91 -12.04
C THR A 101 2.05 -2.79 -11.04
N TRP A 102 1.00 -2.28 -10.35
CA TRP A 102 1.18 -1.29 -9.30
C TRP A 102 2.09 -1.80 -8.20
N VAL A 103 1.80 -2.99 -7.67
CA VAL A 103 2.59 -3.57 -6.56
C VAL A 103 4.04 -3.79 -6.95
N LEU A 104 4.32 -4.23 -8.16
CA LEU A 104 5.69 -4.35 -8.67
C LEU A 104 6.42 -3.01 -8.72
N HIS A 105 5.78 -1.98 -9.25
CA HIS A 105 6.43 -0.67 -9.42
C HIS A 105 6.65 0.03 -8.09
N ILE A 106 5.65 0.05 -7.20
CA ILE A 106 5.79 0.73 -5.90
C ILE A 106 6.75 -0.03 -4.98
N SER A 107 6.80 -1.36 -5.05
CA SER A 107 7.78 -2.15 -4.30
C SER A 107 9.20 -1.84 -4.75
N ASN A 108 9.44 -1.76 -6.05
CA ASN A 108 10.76 -1.39 -6.57
C ASN A 108 11.15 0.04 -6.19
N ALA A 109 10.23 0.99 -6.29
CA ALA A 109 10.47 2.39 -5.96
C ALA A 109 10.75 2.62 -4.46
N THR A 110 10.10 1.85 -3.57
CA THR A 110 10.37 1.91 -2.12
C THR A 110 11.58 1.07 -1.70
N GLY A 111 12.04 0.14 -2.55
CA GLY A 111 13.06 -0.85 -2.19
C GLY A 111 12.57 -1.91 -1.19
N HIS A 112 11.26 -2.06 -1.03
CA HIS A 112 10.65 -3.01 -0.11
C HIS A 112 9.61 -3.88 -0.81
N ASN A 113 9.48 -5.14 -0.37
CA ASN A 113 8.39 -5.99 -0.82
C ASN A 113 7.08 -5.58 -0.16
N LEU A 114 6.23 -4.90 -0.92
CA LEU A 114 4.92 -4.45 -0.47
C LEU A 114 3.77 -5.42 -0.82
N ALA A 115 4.09 -6.61 -1.36
CA ALA A 115 3.06 -7.60 -1.67
C ALA A 115 2.24 -8.03 -0.43
N PRO A 116 2.85 -8.28 0.75
CA PRO A 116 2.08 -8.58 1.96
C PRO A 116 1.12 -7.45 2.36
N TYR A 117 1.57 -6.20 2.29
CA TYR A 117 0.76 -5.02 2.56
C TYR A 117 -0.47 -4.96 1.65
N HIS A 118 -0.27 -5.06 0.34
CA HIS A 118 -1.37 -5.00 -0.62
C HIS A 118 -2.30 -6.22 -0.54
N ASN A 119 -1.76 -7.39 -0.19
CA ASN A 119 -2.59 -8.57 0.06
C ASN A 119 -3.51 -8.38 1.28
N ALA A 120 -3.03 -7.70 2.34
CA ALA A 120 -3.87 -7.33 3.48
C ALA A 120 -5.06 -6.45 3.07
N TRP A 121 -4.88 -5.59 2.06
CA TRP A 121 -5.95 -4.82 1.43
C TRP A 121 -6.83 -5.65 0.47
N GLY A 122 -6.57 -6.94 0.31
CA GLY A 122 -7.35 -7.83 -0.55
C GLY A 122 -6.97 -7.80 -2.03
N PHE A 123 -5.81 -7.24 -2.39
CA PHE A 123 -5.34 -7.26 -3.79
C PHE A 123 -5.15 -8.69 -4.29
N PRO A 124 -5.69 -9.03 -5.47
CA PRO A 124 -5.56 -10.36 -6.06
C PRO A 124 -4.18 -10.54 -6.72
N LEU A 125 -3.14 -10.73 -5.90
CA LEU A 125 -1.78 -10.84 -6.38
C LEU A 125 -1.48 -12.24 -6.90
N THR A 126 -0.78 -12.30 -8.04
CA THR A 126 -0.33 -13.54 -8.67
C THR A 126 0.95 -14.08 -8.03
N GLU A 127 1.18 -15.37 -8.18
CA GLU A 127 2.44 -16.01 -7.74
C GLU A 127 3.67 -15.36 -8.39
N GLN A 128 3.56 -14.97 -9.65
CA GLN A 128 4.62 -14.25 -10.37
C GLN A 128 5.00 -12.92 -9.70
N THR A 129 4.01 -12.18 -9.18
CA THR A 129 4.26 -10.93 -8.46
C THR A 129 5.02 -11.20 -7.16
N TYR A 130 4.64 -12.21 -6.40
CA TYR A 130 5.37 -12.60 -5.20
C TYR A 130 6.80 -13.03 -5.51
N GLU A 131 6.99 -13.88 -6.53
CA GLU A 131 8.32 -14.33 -6.97
C GLU A 131 9.22 -13.18 -7.39
N ALA A 132 8.69 -12.22 -8.16
CA ALA A 132 9.45 -11.06 -8.63
C ALA A 132 9.95 -10.17 -7.49
N LEU A 133 9.27 -10.19 -6.35
CA LEU A 133 9.58 -9.34 -5.19
C LEU A 133 10.38 -10.06 -4.08
N THR A 134 10.75 -11.34 -4.27
CA THR A 134 11.45 -12.13 -3.24
C THR A 134 12.81 -11.57 -2.83
N ASN A 135 13.46 -10.82 -3.71
CA ASN A 135 14.76 -10.20 -3.44
C ASN A 135 14.69 -8.90 -2.64
N LEU A 136 13.49 -8.34 -2.45
CA LEU A 136 13.28 -7.14 -1.67
C LEU A 136 12.94 -7.49 -0.23
N PRO A 137 13.48 -6.74 0.76
CA PRO A 137 13.11 -6.92 2.15
C PRO A 137 11.63 -6.60 2.35
N VAL A 138 10.94 -7.39 3.18
CA VAL A 138 9.55 -7.10 3.56
C VAL A 138 9.48 -5.82 4.38
N TRP A 139 8.43 -5.03 4.19
CA TRP A 139 8.16 -3.86 5.02
C TRP A 139 7.74 -4.28 6.44
N VAL A 140 8.68 -4.23 7.38
CA VAL A 140 8.48 -4.72 8.75
C VAL A 140 7.69 -3.76 9.66
N ASN A 141 7.73 -2.46 9.34
CA ASN A 141 7.02 -1.41 10.11
C ASN A 141 5.64 -1.09 9.52
N ASP A 142 5.12 -1.95 8.68
CA ASP A 142 3.79 -1.80 8.10
C ASP A 142 2.73 -1.64 9.21
N PRO A 143 1.95 -0.54 9.20
CA PRO A 143 0.96 -0.27 10.24
C PRO A 143 -0.19 -1.27 10.30
N LEU A 144 -0.38 -2.09 9.25
CA LEU A 144 -1.38 -3.16 9.25
C LEU A 144 -0.88 -4.45 9.90
N ARG A 145 0.41 -4.52 10.20
CA ARG A 145 1.05 -5.71 10.75
C ARG A 145 0.60 -5.94 12.19
N GLY A 146 0.06 -7.11 12.48
CA GLY A 146 -0.37 -7.52 13.81
C GLY A 146 -1.85 -7.25 14.14
N ASP A 147 -2.51 -6.36 13.40
CA ASP A 147 -3.93 -6.08 13.61
C ASP A 147 -4.85 -6.91 12.70
N TYR A 148 -4.31 -7.49 11.61
CA TYR A 148 -5.10 -8.20 10.60
C TYR A 148 -4.54 -9.60 10.31
N TYR A 149 -5.26 -10.64 10.71
CA TYR A 149 -4.85 -12.05 10.72
C TYR A 149 -4.37 -12.62 9.37
N ARG A 150 -4.86 -12.12 8.24
CA ARG A 150 -4.39 -12.56 6.92
C ARG A 150 -2.92 -12.23 6.69
N TYR A 151 -2.49 -11.13 7.23
CA TYR A 151 -1.14 -10.62 7.07
C TYR A 151 -0.10 -11.54 7.74
N ASP A 152 -0.35 -11.98 8.97
CA ASP A 152 0.58 -12.81 9.73
C ASP A 152 0.88 -14.16 9.08
N ALA A 153 -0.11 -14.78 8.43
CA ALA A 153 0.08 -16.06 7.75
C ALA A 153 0.97 -15.93 6.50
N ILE A 154 0.84 -14.83 5.75
CA ILE A 154 1.61 -14.56 4.54
C ILE A 154 3.04 -14.19 4.91
N ILE A 155 3.23 -13.34 5.91
CA ILE A 155 4.55 -12.97 6.42
C ILE A 155 5.32 -14.20 6.94
N LYS A 156 4.68 -15.08 7.72
CA LYS A 156 5.31 -16.31 8.20
C LYS A 156 5.79 -17.20 7.06
N ASN A 157 5.03 -17.29 5.98
CA ASN A 157 5.45 -18.05 4.80
C ASN A 157 6.63 -17.39 4.07
N LEU A 158 6.62 -16.07 3.93
CA LEU A 158 7.72 -15.34 3.30
C LEU A 158 8.99 -15.34 4.17
N GLU A 159 8.86 -15.16 5.47
CA GLU A 159 9.98 -15.23 6.41
C GLU A 159 10.57 -16.65 6.47
N SER A 160 9.75 -17.70 6.42
CA SER A 160 10.22 -19.08 6.41
C SER A 160 10.99 -19.45 5.12
N ASN A 161 10.64 -18.80 4.01
CA ASN A 161 11.32 -18.99 2.72
C ASN A 161 12.58 -18.12 2.59
N ASN A 162 12.71 -17.04 3.37
CA ASN A 162 13.87 -16.12 3.40
C ASN A 162 14.88 -16.41 4.52
N VAL A 163 14.75 -17.51 5.29
CA VAL A 163 15.73 -17.87 6.34
C VAL A 163 17.01 -18.44 5.73
N THR A 164 17.73 -17.57 5.06
CA THR A 164 19.18 -17.67 4.90
C THR A 164 19.78 -16.26 4.84
N THR A 165 19.65 -15.45 5.90
CA THR A 165 20.68 -14.50 6.33
C THR A 165 20.22 -13.71 7.57
N SER A 166 21.02 -13.86 8.64
CA SER A 166 21.19 -12.92 9.75
C SER A 166 20.11 -12.87 10.83
N THR A 167 20.37 -13.69 11.87
CA THR A 167 19.84 -13.51 13.22
C THR A 167 20.26 -12.15 13.79
N THR A 168 19.28 -11.31 14.10
CA THR A 168 19.32 -10.38 15.23
C THR A 168 17.98 -10.43 15.92
N ASP A 169 18.02 -10.88 17.18
CA ASP A 169 16.91 -10.94 18.12
C ASP A 169 16.20 -9.59 18.22
N ILE A 170 14.94 -9.55 17.86
CA ILE A 170 14.03 -8.47 18.24
C ILE A 170 12.91 -9.07 19.07
N SER A 171 12.95 -8.77 20.38
CA SER A 171 11.95 -9.16 21.35
C SER A 171 10.59 -8.52 21.04
N TRP A 172 9.56 -9.33 20.96
CA TRP A 172 8.17 -8.97 20.69
C TRP A 172 7.45 -8.54 21.97
N GLU A 173 7.65 -7.33 22.42
CA GLU A 173 6.77 -6.73 23.41
C GLU A 173 6.35 -5.33 22.96
N THR A 174 5.03 -5.15 22.92
CA THR A 174 4.28 -3.90 22.70
C THR A 174 3.95 -3.49 21.25
N SER A 175 2.88 -4.04 20.70
CA SER A 175 2.14 -3.40 19.61
C SER A 175 0.65 -3.29 19.93
N ARG A 176 0.31 -2.40 20.87
CA ARG A 176 -1.03 -1.82 20.97
C ARG A 176 -0.88 -0.32 20.73
N ARG A 177 -0.60 0.11 19.50
CA ARG A 177 -0.40 1.55 19.21
C ARG A 177 -0.89 2.02 17.84
N CYS A 178 -1.78 1.34 17.17
CA CYS A 178 -2.37 1.95 15.96
C CYS A 178 -3.44 3.01 16.28
N VAL A 179 -3.99 3.02 17.49
CA VAL A 179 -4.97 4.05 17.90
C VAL A 179 -4.30 5.35 18.37
N ASP A 180 -3.05 5.28 18.84
CA ASP A 180 -2.36 6.43 19.43
C ASP A 180 -1.52 7.25 18.43
N VAL A 181 -1.25 6.73 17.24
CA VAL A 181 -0.44 7.44 16.24
C VAL A 181 -1.23 8.59 15.58
N TRP A 182 -2.54 8.51 15.58
CA TRP A 182 -3.41 9.51 14.94
C TRP A 182 -3.93 10.60 15.88
N SER A 183 -3.66 10.49 17.21
CA SER A 183 -4.15 11.45 18.19
C SER A 183 -3.13 12.51 18.63
N THR A 184 -1.93 12.54 18.08
CA THR A 184 -0.85 13.45 18.50
C THR A 184 -0.16 14.19 17.35
N CYS A 185 -0.90 14.60 16.32
CA CYS A 185 -0.43 15.65 15.40
C CYS A 185 -1.43 16.78 15.34
#